data_10dce2f4fe8b2a3a6e30d7181afbdb80
#
_entry.id   10dce2f4fe8b2a3a6e30d7181afbdb80
#
_cell.length_a   1.000
_cell.length_b   1.000
_cell.length_c   1.000
_cell.angle_alpha   90.00
_cell.angle_beta   90.00
_cell.angle_gamma   90.00
#
_symmetry.space_group_name_H-M   'P 1'
#
loop_
_entity.id
_entity.type
_entity.pdbx_description
1 polymer ?
#
loop_
_entity_poly.entity_id
_entity_poly.type
_entity_poly.pdbx_seq_one_letter_code
_entity_poly.pdbx_strand_id
1 'polypeptide(L)'
;MKQNVVEQNSLKAWVLAARPKTLTGAAVPLIIGTALALKDADWAIRPVPVVLCFLFAFIMQIDANFINDYFDYLKGADDEMRLGPRRACAQGWITVGSMKRGIGVTTLLACVVGLPLILYGGLEMLLVGLLCVLFCFLYTTWFSYLSMGDVLVVIFFGIVPVTITYYLEMPGIQTVITSEVIVASVACGLVVDTLLLVNNYRDIDADRRAGKRTIVVRMGSSMARIAYLCTGWLAVLMGSVFLFYGDWAAFVLPMGYLWLHTNTYRHMVKINKGKALNLILGETARNMFVYGLLVAAGILF
;
A
#
# COMPACT_ATOMS: atom_id res chain seq x y z
N MET A 1 -9.01 -25.58 24.21
CA MET A 1 -8.98 -24.19 23.69
C MET A 1 -10.29 -23.92 22.96
N LYS A 2 -11.13 -23.01 23.45
CA LYS A 2 -12.36 -22.60 22.73
C LYS A 2 -11.91 -21.98 21.39
N GLN A 3 -12.20 -22.64 20.26
CA GLN A 3 -12.09 -22.01 18.96
C GLN A 3 -13.00 -20.77 19.02
N ASN A 4 -12.41 -19.57 18.88
CA ASN A 4 -13.19 -18.35 18.70
C ASN A 4 -13.94 -18.46 17.38
N VAL A 5 -15.12 -19.04 17.39
CA VAL A 5 -16.00 -19.15 16.23
C VAL A 5 -16.36 -17.73 15.81
N VAL A 6 -16.04 -17.37 14.57
CA VAL A 6 -16.46 -16.10 13.99
C VAL A 6 -17.87 -16.32 13.42
N GLU A 7 -18.84 -15.63 13.99
CA GLU A 7 -20.22 -15.66 13.52
C GLU A 7 -20.32 -15.06 12.12
N GLN A 8 -21.10 -15.70 11.25
CA GLN A 8 -21.24 -15.31 9.85
C GLN A 8 -21.85 -13.90 9.72
N ASN A 9 -21.28 -13.09 8.85
CA ASN A 9 -21.65 -11.69 8.59
C ASN A 9 -21.62 -10.78 9.83
N SER A 10 -20.97 -11.19 10.93
CA SER A 10 -20.83 -10.37 12.13
C SER A 10 -19.87 -9.19 11.91
N LEU A 11 -19.97 -8.17 12.76
CA LEU A 11 -19.02 -7.05 12.75
C LEU A 11 -17.56 -7.53 12.84
N LYS A 12 -17.29 -8.55 13.66
CA LYS A 12 -15.98 -9.17 13.78
C LYS A 12 -15.50 -9.76 12.45
N ALA A 13 -16.38 -10.43 11.69
CA ALA A 13 -16.06 -10.96 10.37
C ALA A 13 -15.67 -9.85 9.39
N TRP A 14 -16.42 -8.73 9.38
CA TRP A 14 -16.14 -7.57 8.54
C TRP A 14 -14.83 -6.85 8.90
N VAL A 15 -14.54 -6.68 10.19
CA VAL A 15 -13.25 -6.12 10.65
C VAL A 15 -12.07 -7.00 10.22
N LEU A 16 -12.23 -8.32 10.32
CA LEU A 16 -11.19 -9.27 9.86
C LEU A 16 -10.98 -9.20 8.35
N ALA A 17 -12.06 -9.06 7.57
CA ALA A 17 -12.00 -8.90 6.12
C ALA A 17 -11.37 -7.55 5.70
N ALA A 18 -11.68 -6.47 6.41
CA ALA A 18 -11.12 -5.14 6.19
C ALA A 18 -9.61 -5.06 6.46
N ARG A 19 -9.04 -5.98 7.24
CA ARG A 19 -7.59 -6.08 7.55
C ARG A 19 -6.99 -4.76 8.01
N PRO A 20 -7.33 -4.23 9.21
CA PRO A 20 -6.85 -2.93 9.67
C PRO A 20 -5.33 -2.74 9.61
N LYS A 21 -4.56 -3.83 9.74
CA LYS A 21 -3.09 -3.79 9.64
C LYS A 21 -2.57 -3.32 8.26
N THR A 22 -3.36 -3.46 7.20
CA THR A 22 -2.96 -3.01 5.86
C THR A 22 -3.19 -1.52 5.64
N LEU A 23 -3.94 -0.85 6.52
CA LEU A 23 -4.16 0.59 6.45
C LEU A 23 -2.87 1.38 6.64
N THR A 24 -1.86 0.82 7.29
CA THR A 24 -0.53 1.44 7.38
C THR A 24 0.09 1.68 6.01
N GLY A 25 -0.15 0.77 5.04
CA GLY A 25 0.32 0.93 3.67
C GLY A 25 -0.35 2.10 2.94
N ALA A 26 -1.62 2.37 3.25
CA ALA A 26 -2.33 3.52 2.71
C ALA A 26 -1.97 4.83 3.42
N ALA A 27 -1.60 4.77 4.71
CA ALA A 27 -1.26 5.96 5.50
C ALA A 27 0.10 6.56 5.13
N VAL A 28 1.11 5.72 4.87
CA VAL A 28 2.50 6.16 4.65
C VAL A 28 2.63 7.20 3.53
N PRO A 29 2.11 6.99 2.32
CA PRO A 29 2.22 7.97 1.26
C PRO A 29 1.52 9.31 1.59
N LEU A 30 0.40 9.27 2.31
CA LEU A 30 -0.30 10.49 2.70
C LEU A 30 0.49 11.27 3.75
N ILE A 31 1.09 10.58 4.73
CA ILE A 31 1.96 11.21 5.73
C ILE A 31 3.12 11.95 5.04
N ILE A 32 3.76 11.33 4.04
CA ILE A 32 4.85 11.96 3.29
C ILE A 32 4.33 13.12 2.43
N GLY A 33 3.21 12.95 1.71
CA GLY A 33 2.60 14.02 0.91
C GLY A 33 2.21 15.23 1.74
N THR A 34 1.58 14.99 2.90
CA THR A 34 1.21 16.05 3.87
C THR A 34 2.44 16.75 4.44
N ALA A 35 3.52 16.02 4.77
CA ALA A 35 4.74 16.62 5.28
C ALA A 35 5.40 17.56 4.24
N LEU A 36 5.44 17.14 2.98
CA LEU A 36 5.91 17.97 1.87
C LEU A 36 5.03 19.23 1.70
N ALA A 37 3.71 19.08 1.76
CA ALA A 37 2.80 20.21 1.66
C ALA A 37 2.95 21.19 2.85
N LEU A 38 3.10 20.68 4.07
CA LEU A 38 3.33 21.50 5.27
C LEU A 38 4.61 22.32 5.15
N LYS A 39 5.71 21.71 4.66
CA LYS A 39 6.97 22.40 4.43
C LYS A 39 6.82 23.50 3.39
N ASP A 40 6.31 23.17 2.21
CA ASP A 40 6.28 24.09 1.06
C ASP A 40 5.22 25.21 1.23
N ALA A 41 4.22 25.01 2.09
CA ALA A 41 3.20 26.00 2.43
C ALA A 41 3.44 26.73 3.75
N ASP A 42 4.63 26.63 4.36
CA ASP A 42 4.91 27.23 5.69
C ASP A 42 3.80 26.92 6.71
N TRP A 43 3.35 25.66 6.79
CA TRP A 43 2.26 25.13 7.63
C TRP A 43 0.85 25.63 7.26
N ALA A 44 0.69 26.43 6.21
CA ALA A 44 -0.60 27.00 5.81
C ALA A 44 -1.35 26.10 4.81
N ILE A 45 -1.42 24.77 5.06
CA ILE A 45 -2.13 23.81 4.20
C ILE A 45 -3.65 23.87 4.37
N ARG A 46 -4.36 23.27 3.41
CA ARG A 46 -5.82 23.12 3.45
C ARG A 46 -6.22 21.89 4.29
N PRO A 47 -6.89 22.05 5.45
CA PRO A 47 -7.16 20.93 6.37
C PRO A 47 -8.23 19.95 5.85
N VAL A 48 -9.19 20.42 5.05
CA VAL A 48 -10.27 19.56 4.54
C VAL A 48 -9.74 18.50 3.56
N PRO A 49 -8.92 18.84 2.55
CA PRO A 49 -8.27 17.83 1.71
C PRO A 49 -7.46 16.80 2.49
N VAL A 50 -6.75 17.19 3.55
CA VAL A 50 -6.02 16.23 4.42
C VAL A 50 -6.96 15.12 4.88
N VAL A 51 -8.07 15.50 5.52
CA VAL A 51 -9.05 14.53 6.05
C VAL A 51 -9.65 13.68 4.93
N LEU A 52 -10.04 14.31 3.82
CA LEU A 52 -10.68 13.60 2.69
C LEU A 52 -9.71 12.61 2.01
N CYS A 53 -8.44 12.97 1.83
CA CYS A 53 -7.43 12.09 1.25
C CYS A 53 -7.21 10.85 2.14
N PHE A 54 -7.06 11.03 3.47
CA PHE A 54 -6.93 9.90 4.38
C PHE A 54 -8.16 9.00 4.39
N LEU A 55 -9.36 9.57 4.45
CA LEU A 55 -10.61 8.81 4.40
C LEU A 55 -10.73 8.04 3.09
N PHE A 56 -10.51 8.70 1.94
CA PHE A 56 -10.55 8.07 0.63
C PHE A 56 -9.58 6.89 0.53
N ALA A 57 -8.31 7.10 0.90
CA ALA A 57 -7.29 6.07 0.83
C ALA A 57 -7.59 4.88 1.76
N PHE A 58 -8.10 5.10 2.97
CA PHE A 58 -8.47 4.02 3.89
C PHE A 58 -9.67 3.23 3.38
N ILE A 59 -10.70 3.90 2.83
CA ILE A 59 -11.86 3.24 2.25
C ILE A 59 -11.43 2.42 1.04
N MET A 60 -10.61 2.97 0.13
CA MET A 60 -10.08 2.26 -1.03
C MET A 60 -9.21 1.05 -0.63
N GLN A 61 -8.42 1.16 0.46
CA GLN A 61 -7.65 0.03 0.98
C GLN A 61 -8.54 -1.10 1.52
N ILE A 62 -9.65 -0.74 2.20
CA ILE A 62 -10.65 -1.71 2.67
C ILE A 62 -11.34 -2.35 1.47
N ASP A 63 -11.74 -1.55 0.50
CA ASP A 63 -12.38 -2.02 -0.75
C ASP A 63 -11.47 -3.00 -1.50
N ALA A 64 -10.18 -2.67 -1.66
CA ALA A 64 -9.18 -3.56 -2.24
C ALA A 64 -9.09 -4.91 -1.50
N ASN A 65 -9.17 -4.91 -0.17
CA ASN A 65 -9.18 -6.13 0.62
C ASN A 65 -10.43 -6.97 0.38
N PHE A 66 -11.61 -6.35 0.25
CA PHE A 66 -12.88 -7.03 -0.05
C PHE A 66 -12.89 -7.58 -1.48
N ILE A 67 -12.43 -6.79 -2.45
CA ILE A 67 -12.28 -7.20 -3.85
C ILE A 67 -11.34 -8.41 -3.97
N ASN A 68 -10.18 -8.36 -3.31
CA ASN A 68 -9.25 -9.49 -3.26
C ASN A 68 -9.88 -10.74 -2.62
N ASP A 69 -10.62 -10.59 -1.51
CA ASP A 69 -11.28 -11.72 -0.83
C ASP A 69 -12.34 -12.36 -1.72
N TYR A 70 -13.15 -11.54 -2.39
CA TYR A 70 -14.22 -11.98 -3.29
C TYR A 70 -13.70 -12.71 -4.53
N PHE A 71 -12.78 -12.06 -5.28
CA PHE A 71 -12.32 -12.62 -6.55
C PHE A 71 -11.37 -13.81 -6.38
N ASP A 72 -10.48 -13.79 -5.37
CA ASP A 72 -9.61 -14.93 -5.09
C ASP A 72 -10.43 -16.17 -4.68
N TYR A 73 -11.51 -15.98 -3.90
CA TYR A 73 -12.46 -17.06 -3.57
C TYR A 73 -13.16 -17.62 -4.81
N LEU A 74 -13.69 -16.76 -5.69
CA LEU A 74 -14.35 -17.20 -6.93
C LEU A 74 -13.43 -17.96 -7.87
N LYS A 75 -12.14 -17.61 -7.87
CA LYS A 75 -11.11 -18.29 -8.70
C LYS A 75 -10.55 -19.56 -8.04
N GLY A 76 -11.00 -19.91 -6.84
CA GLY A 76 -10.47 -21.05 -6.08
C GLY A 76 -9.01 -20.91 -5.65
N ALA A 77 -8.48 -19.67 -5.60
CA ALA A 77 -7.11 -19.40 -5.19
C ALA A 77 -6.88 -19.47 -3.67
N ASP A 78 -7.95 -19.56 -2.89
CA ASP A 78 -7.95 -19.56 -1.43
C ASP A 78 -8.24 -20.97 -0.87
N ASP A 79 -7.35 -21.91 -1.12
CA ASP A 79 -7.41 -23.28 -0.64
C ASP A 79 -6.87 -23.45 0.80
N GLU A 80 -6.97 -24.67 1.35
CA GLU A 80 -6.47 -25.02 2.68
C GLU A 80 -4.95 -24.91 2.80
N MET A 81 -4.22 -24.95 1.68
CA MET A 81 -2.75 -24.84 1.64
C MET A 81 -2.28 -23.39 1.67
N ARG A 82 -3.19 -22.42 1.73
CA ARG A 82 -2.86 -20.99 1.78
C ARG A 82 -1.96 -20.68 2.99
N LEU A 83 -0.80 -20.09 2.73
CA LEU A 83 0.17 -19.68 3.76
C LEU A 83 -0.20 -18.33 4.41
N GLY A 84 -0.88 -17.46 3.66
CA GLY A 84 -1.29 -16.13 4.10
C GLY A 84 -2.46 -16.12 5.12
N PRO A 85 -2.86 -14.94 5.59
CA PRO A 85 -4.01 -14.80 6.50
C PRO A 85 -5.28 -15.42 5.90
N ARG A 86 -6.12 -15.97 6.79
CA ARG A 86 -7.42 -16.54 6.38
C ARG A 86 -8.30 -15.49 5.71
N ARG A 87 -9.00 -15.89 4.67
CA ARG A 87 -9.93 -15.07 3.88
C ARG A 87 -11.35 -15.25 4.36
N ALA A 88 -12.14 -14.18 4.48
CA ALA A 88 -13.47 -14.22 5.06
C ALA A 88 -14.45 -15.05 4.23
N CYS A 89 -14.42 -14.96 2.89
CA CYS A 89 -15.26 -15.78 2.01
C CYS A 89 -14.87 -17.26 2.09
N ALA A 90 -13.58 -17.58 2.02
CA ALA A 90 -13.09 -18.96 2.07
C ALA A 90 -13.35 -19.65 3.42
N GLN A 91 -13.41 -18.89 4.51
CA GLN A 91 -13.74 -19.41 5.85
C GLN A 91 -15.26 -19.42 6.14
N GLY A 92 -16.10 -18.94 5.20
CA GLY A 92 -17.55 -18.80 5.42
C GLY A 92 -17.92 -17.72 6.43
N TRP A 93 -16.99 -16.84 6.83
CA TRP A 93 -17.27 -15.75 7.77
C TRP A 93 -18.15 -14.67 7.14
N ILE A 94 -18.01 -14.45 5.84
CA ILE A 94 -18.86 -13.55 5.08
C ILE A 94 -19.36 -14.31 3.85
N THR A 95 -20.67 -14.27 3.59
CA THR A 95 -21.22 -14.88 2.39
C THR A 95 -20.79 -14.10 1.14
N VAL A 96 -20.65 -14.81 0.01
CA VAL A 96 -20.29 -14.21 -1.28
C VAL A 96 -21.22 -13.06 -1.67
N GLY A 97 -22.53 -13.23 -1.45
CA GLY A 97 -23.52 -12.18 -1.71
C GLY A 97 -23.40 -10.97 -0.79
N SER A 98 -23.04 -11.16 0.49
CA SER A 98 -22.76 -10.07 1.41
C SER A 98 -21.47 -9.36 1.06
N MET A 99 -20.40 -10.10 0.68
CA MET A 99 -19.13 -9.51 0.27
C MET A 99 -19.31 -8.65 -0.99
N LYS A 100 -20.07 -9.11 -2.00
CA LYS A 100 -20.39 -8.31 -3.20
C LYS A 100 -21.11 -7.00 -2.83
N ARG A 101 -22.06 -7.04 -1.88
CA ARG A 101 -22.74 -5.83 -1.38
C ARG A 101 -21.76 -4.92 -0.61
N GLY A 102 -20.89 -5.51 0.20
CA GLY A 102 -19.83 -4.79 0.92
C GLY A 102 -18.93 -4.00 -0.03
N ILE A 103 -18.46 -4.63 -1.12
CA ILE A 103 -17.68 -3.96 -2.17
C ILE A 103 -18.47 -2.78 -2.76
N GLY A 104 -19.75 -2.99 -3.15
CA GLY A 104 -20.58 -1.91 -3.68
C GLY A 104 -20.72 -0.73 -2.72
N VAL A 105 -20.88 -1.00 -1.42
CA VAL A 105 -20.98 0.04 -0.38
C VAL A 105 -19.67 0.77 -0.19
N THR A 106 -18.52 0.06 -0.09
CA THR A 106 -17.21 0.69 0.11
C THR A 106 -16.78 1.49 -1.12
N THR A 107 -17.00 0.99 -2.34
CA THR A 107 -16.73 1.73 -3.58
C THR A 107 -17.59 3.00 -3.65
N LEU A 108 -18.91 2.91 -3.37
CA LEU A 108 -19.78 4.09 -3.35
C LEU A 108 -19.33 5.11 -2.31
N LEU A 109 -18.97 4.64 -1.09
CA LEU A 109 -18.49 5.51 -0.03
C LEU A 109 -17.18 6.21 -0.43
N ALA A 110 -16.25 5.51 -1.10
CA ALA A 110 -15.04 6.10 -1.66
C ALA A 110 -15.38 7.20 -2.67
N CYS A 111 -16.33 6.97 -3.58
CA CYS A 111 -16.80 7.99 -4.52
C CYS A 111 -17.39 9.21 -3.80
N VAL A 112 -18.24 9.00 -2.79
CA VAL A 112 -18.85 10.10 -2.03
C VAL A 112 -17.80 10.92 -1.29
N VAL A 113 -16.80 10.30 -0.69
CA VAL A 113 -15.71 10.97 0.01
C VAL A 113 -14.73 11.65 -0.96
N GLY A 114 -14.50 11.05 -2.14
CA GLY A 114 -13.57 11.58 -3.14
C GLY A 114 -14.16 12.76 -3.95
N LEU A 115 -15.48 12.78 -4.18
CA LEU A 115 -16.12 13.82 -4.99
C LEU A 115 -15.82 15.26 -4.52
N PRO A 116 -15.86 15.61 -3.22
CA PRO A 116 -15.52 16.96 -2.76
C PRO A 116 -14.09 17.40 -3.09
N LEU A 117 -13.16 16.47 -3.36
CA LEU A 117 -11.77 16.82 -3.73
C LEU A 117 -11.71 17.60 -5.06
N ILE A 118 -12.73 17.49 -5.90
CA ILE A 118 -12.87 18.29 -7.14
C ILE A 118 -12.84 19.79 -6.84
N LEU A 119 -13.39 20.22 -5.71
CA LEU A 119 -13.40 21.63 -5.31
C LEU A 119 -11.99 22.18 -5.04
N TYR A 120 -11.01 21.29 -4.81
CA TYR A 120 -9.63 21.64 -4.48
C TYR A 120 -8.66 21.37 -5.64
N GLY A 121 -8.91 20.32 -6.43
CA GLY A 121 -7.99 19.88 -7.48
C GLY A 121 -8.55 19.97 -8.90
N GLY A 122 -9.77 20.51 -9.07
CA GLY A 122 -10.39 20.62 -10.41
C GLY A 122 -11.04 19.31 -10.89
N LEU A 123 -11.59 19.36 -12.12
CA LEU A 123 -12.29 18.22 -12.73
C LEU A 123 -11.37 17.01 -12.99
N GLU A 124 -10.07 17.22 -13.07
CA GLU A 124 -9.06 16.17 -13.23
C GLU A 124 -9.13 15.13 -12.10
N MET A 125 -9.60 15.53 -10.92
CA MET A 125 -9.79 14.62 -9.78
C MET A 125 -10.85 13.55 -10.04
N LEU A 126 -11.81 13.80 -10.95
CA LEU A 126 -12.73 12.74 -11.41
C LEU A 126 -11.98 11.63 -12.14
N LEU A 127 -11.05 12.00 -13.02
CA LEU A 127 -10.23 11.02 -13.73
C LEU A 127 -9.33 10.25 -12.77
N VAL A 128 -8.68 10.94 -11.83
CA VAL A 128 -7.84 10.29 -10.82
C VAL A 128 -8.66 9.31 -9.98
N GLY A 129 -9.82 9.72 -9.46
CA GLY A 129 -10.70 8.86 -8.67
C GLY A 129 -11.20 7.65 -9.47
N LEU A 130 -11.62 7.86 -10.72
CA LEU A 130 -12.03 6.79 -11.62
C LEU A 130 -10.90 5.78 -11.85
N LEU A 131 -9.68 6.25 -12.11
CA LEU A 131 -8.52 5.39 -12.28
C LEU A 131 -8.22 4.60 -11.01
N CYS A 132 -8.28 5.22 -9.82
CA CYS A 132 -8.07 4.53 -8.56
C CYS A 132 -9.08 3.38 -8.37
N VAL A 133 -10.37 3.63 -8.62
CA VAL A 133 -11.41 2.59 -8.53
C VAL A 133 -11.18 1.51 -9.58
N LEU A 134 -10.98 1.89 -10.84
CA LEU A 134 -10.78 0.95 -11.95
C LEU A 134 -9.57 0.02 -11.69
N PHE A 135 -8.43 0.60 -11.29
CA PHE A 135 -7.23 -0.19 -11.04
C PHE A 135 -7.33 -1.04 -9.77
N CYS A 136 -8.14 -0.66 -8.78
CA CYS A 136 -8.43 -1.50 -7.62
C CYS A 136 -9.06 -2.84 -8.03
N PHE A 137 -9.99 -2.82 -8.99
CA PHE A 137 -10.59 -4.03 -9.56
C PHE A 137 -9.64 -4.77 -10.50
N LEU A 138 -9.00 -4.06 -11.42
CA LEU A 138 -8.11 -4.65 -12.42
C LEU A 138 -6.86 -5.28 -11.81
N TYR A 139 -6.35 -4.74 -10.70
CA TYR A 139 -5.21 -5.32 -10.00
C TYR A 139 -5.47 -6.78 -9.62
N THR A 140 -6.61 -7.05 -8.97
CA THR A 140 -6.95 -8.41 -8.52
C THR A 140 -7.38 -9.33 -9.65
N THR A 141 -8.10 -8.79 -10.64
CA THR A 141 -8.71 -9.63 -11.69
C THR A 141 -7.74 -9.96 -12.81
N TRP A 142 -6.82 -9.07 -13.13
CA TRP A 142 -5.97 -9.18 -14.33
C TRP A 142 -4.48 -8.93 -14.08
N PHE A 143 -4.10 -7.77 -13.53
CA PHE A 143 -2.69 -7.36 -13.48
C PHE A 143 -1.82 -8.21 -12.54
N SER A 144 -2.39 -8.78 -11.49
CA SER A 144 -1.67 -9.72 -10.62
C SER A 144 -1.18 -10.97 -11.36
N TYR A 145 -1.75 -11.27 -12.53
CA TYR A 145 -1.34 -12.39 -13.41
C TYR A 145 -0.27 -11.99 -14.43
N LEU A 146 -0.01 -10.70 -14.67
CA LEU A 146 0.83 -10.19 -15.76
C LEU A 146 2.20 -9.64 -15.32
N SER A 147 2.64 -9.87 -14.08
CA SER A 147 3.87 -9.27 -13.50
C SER A 147 3.85 -7.73 -13.45
N MET A 148 2.67 -7.13 -13.49
CA MET A 148 2.49 -5.67 -13.42
C MET A 148 2.24 -5.19 -11.98
N GLY A 149 2.10 -6.11 -11.02
CA GLY A 149 1.73 -5.79 -9.64
C GLY A 149 2.68 -4.80 -8.97
N ASP A 150 3.98 -5.04 -9.10
CA ASP A 150 5.03 -4.23 -8.50
C ASP A 150 5.00 -2.79 -9.06
N VAL A 151 4.88 -2.63 -10.38
CA VAL A 151 4.74 -1.30 -11.02
C VAL A 151 3.49 -0.58 -10.54
N LEU A 152 2.35 -1.29 -10.46
CA LEU A 152 1.09 -0.70 -9.99
C LEU A 152 1.15 -0.29 -8.52
N VAL A 153 1.87 -1.05 -7.69
CA VAL A 153 2.09 -0.64 -6.29
C VAL A 153 2.89 0.65 -6.23
N VAL A 154 3.98 0.79 -7.00
CA VAL A 154 4.74 2.04 -7.03
C VAL A 154 3.86 3.21 -7.49
N ILE A 155 2.98 3.02 -8.47
CA ILE A 155 2.09 4.07 -8.96
C ILE A 155 1.00 4.40 -7.94
N PHE A 156 0.21 3.40 -7.48
CA PHE A 156 -1.01 3.63 -6.69
C PHE A 156 -0.79 3.66 -5.17
N PHE A 157 0.38 3.25 -4.68
CA PHE A 157 0.77 3.40 -3.27
C PHE A 157 1.99 4.30 -3.06
N GLY A 158 2.51 4.90 -4.12
CA GLY A 158 3.60 5.87 -4.07
C GLY A 158 3.22 7.12 -4.84
N ILE A 159 3.34 7.08 -6.17
CA ILE A 159 3.26 8.28 -7.00
C ILE A 159 1.92 8.98 -6.82
N VAL A 160 0.80 8.31 -7.07
CA VAL A 160 -0.53 8.92 -7.01
C VAL A 160 -0.84 9.47 -5.62
N PRO A 161 -0.78 8.67 -4.52
CA PRO A 161 -1.21 9.20 -3.23
C PRO A 161 -0.29 10.29 -2.67
N VAL A 162 1.04 10.24 -2.88
CA VAL A 162 1.94 11.30 -2.40
C VAL A 162 1.70 12.59 -3.19
N THR A 163 1.71 12.51 -4.54
CA THR A 163 1.60 13.73 -5.37
C THR A 163 0.24 14.37 -5.30
N ILE A 164 -0.84 13.57 -5.29
CA ILE A 164 -2.21 14.10 -5.23
C ILE A 164 -2.51 14.68 -3.84
N THR A 165 -2.05 14.04 -2.76
CA THR A 165 -2.19 14.59 -1.40
C THR A 165 -1.48 15.94 -1.31
N TYR A 166 -0.20 16.00 -1.71
CA TYR A 166 0.55 17.26 -1.77
C TYR A 166 -0.21 18.33 -2.56
N TYR A 167 -0.62 18.01 -3.79
CA TYR A 167 -1.30 18.95 -4.69
C TYR A 167 -2.60 19.51 -4.08
N LEU A 168 -3.43 18.66 -3.49
CA LEU A 168 -4.72 19.05 -2.94
C LEU A 168 -4.61 19.86 -1.64
N GLU A 169 -3.57 19.62 -0.86
CA GLU A 169 -3.35 20.28 0.43
C GLU A 169 -2.70 21.65 0.29
N MET A 170 -1.99 21.91 -0.81
CA MET A 170 -1.37 23.22 -1.09
C MET A 170 -2.41 24.34 -1.25
N PRO A 171 -2.17 25.55 -0.70
CA PRO A 171 -3.14 26.65 -0.71
C PRO A 171 -3.35 27.30 -2.08
N GLY A 172 -2.44 27.10 -3.03
CA GLY A 172 -2.47 27.73 -4.35
C GLY A 172 -3.39 27.01 -5.35
N ILE A 173 -3.84 27.74 -6.38
CA ILE A 173 -4.64 27.17 -7.48
C ILE A 173 -3.73 26.50 -8.53
N GLN A 174 -2.47 26.93 -8.63
CA GLN A 174 -1.47 26.40 -9.56
C GLN A 174 -0.28 25.83 -8.75
N THR A 175 -0.49 24.67 -8.17
CA THR A 175 0.58 23.95 -7.46
C THR A 175 1.48 23.23 -8.46
N VAL A 176 2.78 23.51 -8.41
CA VAL A 176 3.77 22.81 -9.22
C VAL A 176 4.27 21.60 -8.44
N ILE A 177 4.21 20.43 -9.06
CA ILE A 177 4.82 19.22 -8.49
C ILE A 177 6.34 19.31 -8.69
N THR A 178 7.07 19.46 -7.60
CA THR A 178 8.54 19.57 -7.63
C THR A 178 9.21 18.21 -7.86
N SER A 179 10.48 18.22 -8.30
CA SER A 179 11.25 16.98 -8.43
C SER A 179 11.43 16.26 -7.08
N GLU A 180 11.48 17.01 -5.99
CA GLU A 180 11.49 16.48 -4.63
C GLU A 180 10.24 15.63 -4.33
N VAL A 181 9.06 16.16 -4.64
CA VAL A 181 7.77 15.44 -4.48
C VAL A 181 7.74 14.17 -5.34
N ILE A 182 8.20 14.25 -6.59
CA ILE A 182 8.26 13.10 -7.50
C ILE A 182 9.19 12.01 -6.95
N VAL A 183 10.40 12.37 -6.55
CA VAL A 183 11.37 11.40 -6.02
C VAL A 183 10.89 10.79 -4.71
N ALA A 184 10.34 11.60 -3.79
CA ALA A 184 9.74 11.09 -2.55
C ALA A 184 8.59 10.12 -2.82
N SER A 185 7.76 10.40 -3.83
CA SER A 185 6.63 9.54 -4.21
C SER A 185 7.07 8.18 -4.76
N VAL A 186 8.09 8.17 -5.62
CA VAL A 186 8.67 6.92 -6.15
C VAL A 186 9.36 6.14 -5.03
N ALA A 187 10.15 6.79 -4.20
CA ALA A 187 10.82 6.16 -3.06
C ALA A 187 9.81 5.54 -2.08
N CYS A 188 8.72 6.24 -1.78
CA CYS A 188 7.60 5.72 -0.99
C CYS A 188 7.02 4.45 -1.63
N GLY A 189 6.70 4.51 -2.92
CA GLY A 189 6.17 3.37 -3.67
C GLY A 189 7.09 2.14 -3.64
N LEU A 190 8.39 2.33 -3.77
CA LEU A 190 9.38 1.25 -3.65
C LEU A 190 9.39 0.63 -2.25
N VAL A 191 9.29 1.44 -1.19
CA VAL A 191 9.20 0.90 0.17
C VAL A 191 7.91 0.11 0.37
N VAL A 192 6.77 0.58 -0.15
CA VAL A 192 5.51 -0.16 -0.10
C VAL A 192 5.61 -1.46 -0.92
N ASP A 193 6.29 -1.44 -2.06
CA ASP A 193 6.50 -2.62 -2.90
C ASP A 193 7.30 -3.72 -2.19
N THR A 194 8.16 -3.39 -1.23
CA THR A 194 8.83 -4.42 -0.42
C THR A 194 7.84 -5.34 0.29
N LEU A 195 6.66 -4.85 0.67
CA LEU A 195 5.59 -5.66 1.27
C LEU A 195 4.97 -6.62 0.25
N LEU A 196 4.77 -6.17 -1.00
CA LEU A 196 4.29 -7.02 -2.10
C LEU A 196 5.33 -8.09 -2.44
N LEU A 197 6.62 -7.74 -2.52
CA LEU A 197 7.70 -8.69 -2.78
C LEU A 197 7.75 -9.81 -1.74
N VAL A 198 7.61 -9.49 -0.43
CA VAL A 198 7.55 -10.52 0.62
C VAL A 198 6.29 -11.37 0.51
N ASN A 199 5.15 -10.76 0.21
CA ASN A 199 3.90 -11.48 0.02
C ASN A 199 4.00 -12.50 -1.13
N ASN A 200 4.50 -12.06 -2.29
CA ASN A 200 4.70 -12.91 -3.45
C ASN A 200 5.81 -13.97 -3.21
N TYR A 201 6.85 -13.62 -2.44
CA TYR A 201 7.90 -14.57 -2.06
C TYR A 201 7.35 -15.69 -1.17
N ARG A 202 6.50 -15.38 -0.18
CA ARG A 202 5.84 -16.38 0.66
C ARG A 202 4.98 -17.32 -0.18
N ASP A 203 4.27 -16.76 -1.16
CA ASP A 203 3.25 -17.48 -1.92
C ASP A 203 3.77 -18.02 -3.27
N ILE A 204 5.09 -17.98 -3.55
CA ILE A 204 5.71 -18.31 -4.83
C ILE A 204 5.26 -19.66 -5.42
N ASP A 205 5.15 -20.69 -4.57
CA ASP A 205 4.75 -22.02 -5.01
C ASP A 205 3.23 -22.10 -5.29
N ALA A 206 2.42 -21.38 -4.51
CA ALA A 206 0.97 -21.26 -4.71
C ALA A 206 0.65 -20.45 -5.98
N ASP A 207 1.34 -19.31 -6.16
CA ASP A 207 1.17 -18.45 -7.33
C ASP A 207 1.55 -19.20 -8.64
N ARG A 208 2.63 -19.99 -8.58
CA ARG A 208 3.04 -20.82 -9.73
C ARG A 208 1.99 -21.85 -10.09
N ARG A 209 1.39 -22.54 -9.09
CA ARG A 209 0.30 -23.51 -9.32
C ARG A 209 -0.96 -22.84 -9.86
N ALA A 210 -1.29 -21.62 -9.39
CA ALA A 210 -2.42 -20.84 -9.86
C ALA A 210 -2.20 -20.15 -11.22
N GLY A 211 -1.05 -20.35 -11.87
CA GLY A 211 -0.71 -19.71 -13.15
C GLY A 211 -0.41 -18.21 -13.06
N LYS A 212 -0.26 -17.67 -11.86
CA LYS A 212 0.15 -16.27 -11.67
C LYS A 212 1.63 -16.11 -12.09
N ARG A 213 1.90 -15.08 -12.88
CA ARG A 213 3.25 -14.75 -13.36
C ARG A 213 3.79 -13.52 -12.65
N THR A 214 3.82 -13.54 -11.31
CA THR A 214 4.41 -12.43 -10.55
C THR A 214 5.90 -12.26 -10.88
N ILE A 215 6.47 -11.08 -10.64
CA ILE A 215 7.91 -10.84 -10.80
C ILE A 215 8.71 -11.87 -9.99
N VAL A 216 8.27 -12.21 -8.79
CA VAL A 216 8.91 -13.19 -7.91
C VAL A 216 8.86 -14.62 -8.50
N VAL A 217 7.74 -15.02 -9.12
CA VAL A 217 7.65 -16.33 -9.81
C VAL A 217 8.63 -16.40 -10.97
N ARG A 218 8.82 -15.30 -11.71
CA ARG A 218 9.73 -15.23 -12.87
C ARG A 218 11.20 -15.26 -12.45
N MET A 219 11.59 -14.47 -11.46
CA MET A 219 13.00 -14.36 -11.06
C MET A 219 13.45 -15.47 -10.10
N GLY A 220 12.49 -16.16 -9.47
CA GLY A 220 12.76 -17.21 -8.50
C GLY A 220 13.14 -16.67 -7.11
N SER A 221 13.16 -17.56 -6.11
CA SER A 221 13.28 -17.22 -4.70
C SER A 221 14.59 -16.50 -4.33
N SER A 222 15.72 -16.88 -4.93
CA SER A 222 17.02 -16.28 -4.61
C SER A 222 17.11 -14.83 -5.07
N MET A 223 16.70 -14.56 -6.32
CA MET A 223 16.69 -13.19 -6.84
C MET A 223 15.62 -12.32 -6.19
N ALA A 224 14.46 -12.90 -5.83
CA ALA A 224 13.41 -12.18 -5.12
C ALA A 224 13.88 -11.65 -3.74
N ARG A 225 14.71 -12.41 -3.01
CA ARG A 225 15.33 -11.94 -1.77
C ARG A 225 16.27 -10.75 -2.00
N ILE A 226 17.09 -10.82 -3.04
CA ILE A 226 18.00 -9.72 -3.42
C ILE A 226 17.17 -8.50 -3.85
N ALA A 227 16.14 -8.69 -4.67
CA ALA A 227 15.23 -7.64 -5.09
C ALA A 227 14.61 -6.93 -3.87
N TYR A 228 14.09 -7.70 -2.89
CA TYR A 228 13.57 -7.13 -1.64
C TYR A 228 14.60 -6.21 -0.96
N LEU A 229 15.84 -6.68 -0.76
CA LEU A 229 16.89 -5.89 -0.14
C LEU A 229 17.21 -4.62 -0.95
N CYS A 230 17.45 -4.79 -2.26
CA CYS A 230 17.84 -3.69 -3.15
C CYS A 230 16.75 -2.63 -3.28
N THR A 231 15.47 -3.01 -3.32
CA THR A 231 14.35 -2.08 -3.44
C THR A 231 14.29 -1.13 -2.24
N GLY A 232 14.42 -1.64 -1.01
CA GLY A 232 14.44 -0.79 0.18
C GLY A 232 15.67 0.13 0.27
N TRP A 233 16.85 -0.36 -0.16
CA TRP A 233 18.06 0.46 -0.22
C TRP A 233 17.95 1.54 -1.29
N LEU A 234 17.44 1.20 -2.48
CA LEU A 234 17.22 2.14 -3.57
C LEU A 234 16.30 3.29 -3.14
N ALA A 235 15.20 2.97 -2.44
CA ALA A 235 14.27 3.97 -1.94
C ALA A 235 14.94 5.01 -1.04
N VAL A 236 15.80 4.59 -0.11
CA VAL A 236 16.53 5.52 0.76
C VAL A 236 17.57 6.30 0.00
N LEU A 237 18.32 5.65 -0.91
CA LEU A 237 19.33 6.32 -1.73
C LEU A 237 18.72 7.40 -2.64
N MET A 238 17.52 7.17 -3.17
CA MET A 238 16.77 8.20 -3.92
C MET A 238 16.50 9.44 -3.05
N GLY A 239 16.33 9.28 -1.73
CA GLY A 239 16.21 10.40 -0.79
C GLY A 239 17.41 11.34 -0.76
N SER A 240 18.55 10.99 -1.39
CA SER A 240 19.69 11.92 -1.54
C SER A 240 19.31 13.19 -2.31
N VAL A 241 18.21 13.19 -3.06
CA VAL A 241 17.67 14.41 -3.71
C VAL A 241 17.39 15.52 -2.70
N PHE A 242 16.97 15.18 -1.49
CA PHE A 242 16.71 16.17 -0.45
C PHE A 242 17.92 17.01 -0.06
N LEU A 243 19.14 16.48 -0.24
CA LEU A 243 20.38 17.22 0.01
C LEU A 243 20.53 18.43 -0.92
N PHE A 244 20.03 18.36 -2.16
CA PHE A 244 20.07 19.48 -3.11
C PHE A 244 19.11 20.61 -2.73
N TYR A 245 18.10 20.31 -1.90
CA TYR A 245 17.13 21.29 -1.36
C TYR A 245 17.52 21.80 0.04
N GLY A 246 18.61 21.29 0.61
CA GLY A 246 19.07 21.66 1.94
C GLY A 246 18.45 20.83 3.07
N ASP A 247 17.56 19.90 2.76
CA ASP A 247 16.81 19.08 3.72
C ASP A 247 17.60 17.81 4.09
N TRP A 248 18.78 17.98 4.63
CA TRP A 248 19.67 16.87 4.97
C TRP A 248 19.03 15.86 5.93
N ALA A 249 18.15 16.32 6.82
CA ALA A 249 17.47 15.46 7.78
C ALA A 249 16.51 14.46 7.08
N ALA A 250 15.85 14.88 5.99
CA ALA A 250 14.97 14.03 5.18
C ALA A 250 15.73 12.88 4.48
N PHE A 251 17.04 13.00 4.32
CA PHE A 251 17.90 11.93 3.83
C PHE A 251 18.51 11.09 4.97
N VAL A 252 18.99 11.75 6.04
CA VAL A 252 19.73 11.07 7.11
C VAL A 252 18.80 10.25 8.02
N LEU A 253 17.62 10.78 8.41
CA LEU A 253 16.73 10.05 9.30
C LEU A 253 16.25 8.71 8.71
N PRO A 254 15.86 8.62 7.43
CA PRO A 254 15.47 7.34 6.83
C PRO A 254 16.59 6.30 6.75
N MET A 255 17.85 6.63 6.97
CA MET A 255 18.92 5.64 7.09
C MET A 255 18.66 4.66 8.25
N GLY A 256 17.94 5.08 9.30
CA GLY A 256 17.48 4.18 10.36
C GLY A 256 16.59 3.04 9.85
N TYR A 257 15.81 3.27 8.81
CA TYR A 257 15.03 2.23 8.15
C TYR A 257 15.92 1.15 7.52
N LEU A 258 17.08 1.50 6.96
CA LEU A 258 17.99 0.53 6.33
C LEU A 258 18.46 -0.55 7.31
N TRP A 259 18.70 -0.17 8.56
CA TRP A 259 19.04 -1.13 9.60
C TRP A 259 17.89 -2.12 9.87
N LEU A 260 16.68 -1.61 10.02
CA LEU A 260 15.47 -2.43 10.21
C LEU A 260 15.22 -3.34 9.00
N HIS A 261 15.28 -2.78 7.81
CA HIS A 261 15.04 -3.49 6.55
C HIS A 261 16.06 -4.60 6.31
N THR A 262 17.35 -4.31 6.54
CA THR A 262 18.43 -5.31 6.41
C THR A 262 18.31 -6.44 7.43
N ASN A 263 17.89 -6.14 8.67
CA ASN A 263 17.62 -7.17 9.66
C ASN A 263 16.43 -8.05 9.24
N THR A 264 15.35 -7.47 8.75
CA THR A 264 14.20 -8.21 8.22
C THR A 264 14.60 -9.08 7.03
N TYR A 265 15.45 -8.59 6.13
CA TYR A 265 16.04 -9.40 5.06
C TYR A 265 16.79 -10.62 5.61
N ARG A 266 17.65 -10.45 6.64
CA ARG A 266 18.37 -11.56 7.26
C ARG A 266 17.43 -12.60 7.87
N HIS A 267 16.34 -12.15 8.52
CA HIS A 267 15.29 -13.03 9.03
C HIS A 267 14.56 -13.76 7.89
N MET A 268 14.23 -13.07 6.80
CA MET A 268 13.62 -13.66 5.60
C MET A 268 14.49 -14.78 5.01
N VAL A 269 15.80 -14.55 4.89
CA VAL A 269 16.76 -15.55 4.40
C VAL A 269 16.83 -16.76 5.35
N LYS A 270 16.82 -16.53 6.67
CA LYS A 270 16.87 -17.59 7.68
C LYS A 270 15.61 -18.45 7.69
N ILE A 271 14.43 -17.85 7.57
CA ILE A 271 13.13 -18.56 7.54
C ILE A 271 12.96 -19.28 6.20
N ASN A 272 13.34 -18.66 5.11
CA ASN A 272 13.36 -19.16 3.73
C ASN A 272 11.97 -19.51 3.16
N LYS A 273 11.14 -20.32 3.81
CA LYS A 273 9.84 -20.82 3.27
C LYS A 273 8.78 -20.98 4.36
N GLY A 274 7.53 -20.98 3.90
CA GLY A 274 6.40 -21.44 4.68
C GLY A 274 5.70 -20.33 5.49
N LYS A 275 4.79 -20.75 6.37
CA LYS A 275 3.87 -19.86 7.10
C LYS A 275 4.57 -18.86 8.03
N ALA A 276 5.80 -19.20 8.47
CA ALA A 276 6.62 -18.31 9.32
C ALA A 276 6.98 -17.00 8.61
N LEU A 277 6.95 -16.94 7.27
CA LEU A 277 7.12 -15.70 6.50
C LEU A 277 6.04 -14.63 6.77
N ASN A 278 4.92 -15.00 7.41
CA ASN A 278 3.95 -14.01 7.89
C ASN A 278 4.54 -13.07 8.98
N LEU A 279 5.58 -13.50 9.71
CA LEU A 279 6.32 -12.63 10.62
C LEU A 279 7.09 -11.56 9.84
N ILE A 280 7.71 -11.95 8.72
CA ILE A 280 8.45 -11.03 7.85
C ILE A 280 7.52 -9.97 7.24
N LEU A 281 6.30 -10.37 6.85
CA LEU A 281 5.28 -9.41 6.41
C LEU A 281 4.95 -8.38 7.50
N GLY A 282 4.81 -8.82 8.75
CA GLY A 282 4.58 -7.93 9.89
C GLY A 282 5.76 -6.98 10.16
N GLU A 283 6.99 -7.50 10.10
CA GLU A 283 8.21 -6.70 10.23
C GLU A 283 8.34 -5.68 9.10
N THR A 284 8.09 -6.09 7.85
CA THR A 284 8.14 -5.21 6.67
C THR A 284 7.09 -4.10 6.77
N ALA A 285 5.85 -4.41 7.16
CA ALA A 285 4.80 -3.41 7.34
C ALA A 285 5.16 -2.39 8.44
N ARG A 286 5.72 -2.84 9.56
CA ARG A 286 6.23 -1.96 10.61
C ARG A 286 7.36 -1.07 10.09
N ASN A 287 8.35 -1.64 9.40
CA ASN A 287 9.50 -0.91 8.89
C ASN A 287 9.09 0.15 7.85
N MET A 288 8.14 -0.18 6.98
CA MET A 288 7.52 0.74 6.03
C MET A 288 6.87 1.94 6.75
N PHE A 289 6.12 1.69 7.82
CA PHE A 289 5.52 2.77 8.62
C PHE A 289 6.58 3.65 9.27
N VAL A 290 7.62 3.05 9.86
CA VAL A 290 8.77 3.77 10.42
C VAL A 290 9.46 4.61 9.35
N TYR A 291 9.67 4.09 8.14
CA TYR A 291 10.22 4.84 7.01
C TYR A 291 9.40 6.10 6.74
N GLY A 292 8.07 5.98 6.62
CA GLY A 292 7.20 7.13 6.36
C GLY A 292 7.30 8.20 7.44
N LEU A 293 7.35 7.80 8.71
CA LEU A 293 7.52 8.73 9.82
C LEU A 293 8.90 9.41 9.83
N LEU A 294 9.98 8.67 9.51
CA LEU A 294 11.33 9.22 9.45
C LEU A 294 11.49 10.21 8.30
N VAL A 295 10.93 9.90 7.12
CA VAL A 295 10.91 10.83 5.98
C VAL A 295 10.12 12.09 6.34
N ALA A 296 8.89 11.94 6.85
CA ALA A 296 8.06 13.08 7.22
C ALA A 296 8.71 13.94 8.31
N ALA A 297 9.29 13.32 9.35
CA ALA A 297 10.02 14.05 10.38
C ALA A 297 11.23 14.78 9.81
N GLY A 298 11.97 14.16 8.89
CA GLY A 298 13.12 14.78 8.25
C GLY A 298 12.79 15.94 7.32
N ILE A 299 11.63 15.90 6.66
CA ILE A 299 11.11 17.00 5.84
C ILE A 299 10.70 18.20 6.68
N LEU A 300 10.18 17.96 7.88
CA LEU A 300 9.66 18.99 8.77
C LEU A 300 10.71 19.52 9.77
N PHE A 301 11.90 18.92 9.84
CA PHE A 301 13.00 19.32 10.70
C PHE A 301 13.80 20.46 10.10
#